data_69b4f5ce2dfad98aadadbc7b35397a26
#
_entry.id   69b4f5ce2dfad98aadadbc7b35397a26
#
_cell.length_a   1.000
_cell.length_b   1.000
_cell.length_c   1.000
_cell.angle_alpha   90.00
_cell.angle_beta   90.00
_cell.angle_gamma   90.00
#
_symmetry.space_group_name_H-M   'P 1'
#
loop_
_entity.id
_entity.type
_entity.pdbx_description
1 polymer ?
#
loop_
_entity_poly.entity_id
_entity_poly.type
_entity_poly.pdbx_seq_one_letter_code
_entity_poly.pdbx_strand_id
1 'polypeptide(L)'
;NAKWTYEGDEEENATYLAVNSVFYQSGDKTEERQLNAHVMNYSYKWLARDQAKRPGNSFNPKTGKYHDWAEVRIDTAYYDETGKIINEVKTKKLRQRSDLISRRIINIYPDTMCWMTEFTYSYNEPAMLNYFSHPSYGYFPVVGVTWEQAQAFCHWRNEMYKHVSKMPRAQEYRLPTEAEWEYAARGGRHN
;
A
#
# COMPACT_ATOMS: atom_id res chain seq x y z
N ASN A 1 -1.61 -19.46 -30.02
CA ASN A 1 -2.95 -19.46 -29.38
C ASN A 1 -3.03 -20.63 -28.37
N ALA A 2 -2.33 -20.51 -27.23
CA ALA A 2 -2.50 -21.45 -26.13
C ALA A 2 -3.82 -21.13 -25.43
N LYS A 3 -4.83 -21.96 -25.64
CA LYS A 3 -5.99 -22.01 -24.77
C LYS A 3 -5.52 -22.52 -23.42
N TRP A 4 -5.43 -21.64 -22.45
CA TRP A 4 -5.27 -22.04 -21.06
C TRP A 4 -6.62 -22.59 -20.55
N THR A 5 -6.88 -23.85 -20.84
CA THR A 5 -7.89 -24.61 -20.13
C THR A 5 -7.17 -25.27 -18.97
N TYR A 6 -7.39 -24.77 -17.78
CA TYR A 6 -6.75 -25.32 -16.59
C TYR A 6 -7.65 -26.38 -15.96
N GLU A 7 -7.16 -27.63 -15.97
CA GLU A 7 -7.68 -28.75 -15.19
C GLU A 7 -6.68 -28.97 -14.05
N GLY A 8 -6.75 -28.17 -13.00
CA GLY A 8 -5.87 -28.25 -11.85
C GLY A 8 -6.63 -28.50 -10.55
N ASP A 9 -5.88 -28.78 -9.48
CA ASP A 9 -6.37 -28.98 -8.13
C ASP A 9 -7.16 -27.77 -7.61
N GLU A 10 -8.01 -27.93 -6.57
CA GLU A 10 -8.84 -26.83 -6.03
C GLU A 10 -8.06 -25.59 -5.64
N GLU A 11 -6.83 -25.74 -5.16
CA GLU A 11 -5.94 -24.63 -4.74
C GLU A 11 -5.39 -23.88 -5.95
N GLU A 12 -5.02 -24.54 -7.03
CA GLU A 12 -4.61 -23.94 -8.28
C GLU A 12 -5.78 -23.24 -8.99
N ASN A 13 -6.97 -23.82 -8.89
CA ASN A 13 -8.20 -23.22 -9.42
C ASN A 13 -8.59 -21.94 -8.64
N ALA A 14 -8.41 -21.91 -7.32
CA ALA A 14 -8.60 -20.70 -6.51
C ALA A 14 -7.61 -19.60 -6.89
N THR A 15 -6.35 -19.95 -7.16
CA THR A 15 -5.32 -19.00 -7.62
C THR A 15 -5.65 -18.46 -9.00
N TYR A 16 -6.09 -19.30 -9.93
CA TYR A 16 -6.54 -18.89 -11.27
C TYR A 16 -7.73 -17.93 -11.20
N LEU A 17 -8.73 -18.23 -10.38
CA LEU A 17 -9.90 -17.37 -10.19
C LEU A 17 -9.51 -16.02 -9.57
N ALA A 18 -8.62 -16.02 -8.59
CA ALA A 18 -8.10 -14.80 -7.98
C ALA A 18 -7.34 -13.92 -8.99
N VAL A 19 -6.46 -14.52 -9.79
CA VAL A 19 -5.76 -13.80 -10.87
C VAL A 19 -6.73 -13.30 -11.93
N ASN A 20 -7.72 -14.11 -12.31
CA ASN A 20 -8.68 -13.73 -13.34
C ASN A 20 -9.61 -12.59 -12.89
N SER A 21 -9.87 -12.47 -11.58
CA SER A 21 -10.71 -11.41 -11.01
C SER A 21 -10.08 -10.02 -11.11
N VAL A 22 -8.75 -9.91 -11.29
CA VAL A 22 -8.06 -8.62 -11.46
C VAL A 22 -8.05 -8.11 -12.90
N PHE A 23 -8.65 -8.85 -13.83
CA PHE A 23 -8.82 -8.40 -15.21
C PHE A 23 -10.26 -7.99 -15.49
N TYR A 24 -10.44 -7.01 -16.38
CA TYR A 24 -11.78 -6.70 -16.87
C TYR A 24 -12.35 -7.93 -17.60
N GLN A 25 -13.60 -8.25 -17.31
CA GLN A 25 -14.34 -9.31 -18.00
C GLN A 25 -14.81 -8.72 -19.33
N SER A 26 -14.03 -8.91 -20.40
CA SER A 26 -14.48 -8.57 -21.75
C SER A 26 -15.43 -9.65 -22.24
N GLY A 27 -16.56 -9.25 -22.82
CA GLY A 27 -17.49 -10.15 -23.49
C GLY A 27 -16.96 -10.67 -24.83
N ASP A 28 -15.94 -10.03 -25.37
CA ASP A 28 -15.31 -10.43 -26.65
C ASP A 28 -14.00 -11.18 -26.40
N LYS A 29 -13.94 -12.41 -26.89
CA LYS A 29 -12.78 -13.31 -26.71
C LYS A 29 -11.55 -12.89 -27.54
N THR A 30 -11.67 -11.86 -28.35
CA THR A 30 -10.61 -11.38 -29.26
C THR A 30 -9.84 -10.18 -28.68
N GLU A 31 -10.33 -9.54 -27.62
CA GLU A 31 -9.66 -8.41 -27.00
C GLU A 31 -8.53 -8.86 -26.03
N GLU A 32 -7.46 -8.08 -26.01
CA GLU A 32 -6.38 -8.22 -25.03
C GLU A 32 -6.94 -8.03 -23.63
N ARG A 33 -6.56 -8.91 -22.70
CA ARG A 33 -6.97 -8.80 -21.30
C ARG A 33 -6.40 -7.52 -20.68
N GLN A 34 -7.26 -6.61 -20.26
CA GLN A 34 -6.88 -5.40 -19.59
C GLN A 34 -6.94 -5.57 -18.06
N LEU A 35 -5.89 -5.15 -17.39
CA LEU A 35 -5.81 -5.20 -15.93
C LEU A 35 -6.77 -4.17 -15.31
N ASN A 36 -7.64 -4.63 -14.41
CA ASN A 36 -8.50 -3.75 -13.62
C ASN A 36 -7.75 -3.30 -12.35
N ALA A 37 -7.03 -2.21 -12.46
CA ALA A 37 -6.25 -1.68 -11.33
C ALA A 37 -7.13 -1.18 -10.17
N HIS A 38 -8.43 -0.89 -10.40
CA HIS A 38 -9.35 -0.43 -9.36
C HIS A 38 -9.59 -1.45 -8.24
N VAL A 39 -9.46 -2.75 -8.54
CA VAL A 39 -9.65 -3.81 -7.54
C VAL A 39 -8.37 -4.21 -6.82
N MET A 40 -7.23 -3.64 -7.24
CA MET A 40 -5.93 -4.01 -6.67
C MET A 40 -5.71 -3.40 -5.31
N ASN A 41 -5.39 -4.25 -4.34
CA ASN A 41 -5.07 -3.85 -2.99
C ASN A 41 -3.64 -4.28 -2.63
N TYR A 42 -2.96 -3.44 -1.89
CA TYR A 42 -1.63 -3.73 -1.36
C TYR A 42 -1.70 -3.90 0.16
N SER A 43 -1.20 -5.03 0.65
CA SER A 43 -1.10 -5.33 2.08
C SER A 43 0.34 -5.26 2.52
N TYR A 44 0.64 -4.45 3.53
CA TYR A 44 1.97 -4.34 4.09
C TYR A 44 1.97 -4.42 5.62
N LYS A 45 3.12 -4.79 6.17
CA LYS A 45 3.33 -4.93 7.60
C LYS A 45 4.56 -4.12 8.00
N TRP A 46 4.53 -3.54 9.19
CA TRP A 46 5.68 -2.86 9.76
C TRP A 46 5.76 -3.06 11.27
N LEU A 47 6.95 -2.86 11.80
CA LEU A 47 7.16 -2.86 13.24
C LEU A 47 6.72 -1.52 13.84
N ALA A 48 5.80 -1.52 14.80
CA ALA A 48 5.36 -0.34 15.55
C ALA A 48 6.48 0.12 16.52
N ARG A 49 7.51 0.78 15.96
CA ARG A 49 8.72 1.19 16.68
C ARG A 49 8.44 2.18 17.81
N ASP A 50 7.44 3.04 17.63
CA ASP A 50 6.95 3.99 18.63
C ASP A 50 6.39 3.27 19.86
N GLN A 51 5.63 2.19 19.65
CA GLN A 51 5.10 1.35 20.71
C GLN A 51 6.21 0.54 21.40
N ALA A 52 7.15 0.03 20.61
CA ALA A 52 8.28 -0.73 21.15
C ALA A 52 9.22 0.11 22.04
N LYS A 53 9.33 1.42 21.77
CA LYS A 53 10.17 2.36 22.54
C LYS A 53 9.53 2.82 23.86
N ARG A 54 8.26 2.54 24.12
CA ARG A 54 7.60 2.93 25.36
C ARG A 54 8.25 2.20 26.55
N PRO A 55 8.56 2.89 27.66
CA PRO A 55 9.23 2.26 28.81
C PRO A 55 8.50 1.04 29.36
N GLY A 56 7.14 1.07 29.37
CA GLY A 56 6.30 -0.05 29.82
C GLY A 56 6.33 -1.28 28.90
N ASN A 57 6.83 -1.13 27.67
CA ASN A 57 6.91 -2.19 26.67
C ASN A 57 8.33 -2.75 26.52
N SER A 58 9.21 -2.47 27.47
CA SER A 58 10.58 -2.99 27.46
C SER A 58 10.59 -4.51 27.66
N PHE A 59 11.40 -5.19 26.83
CA PHE A 59 11.63 -6.62 26.99
C PHE A 59 12.68 -6.89 28.08
N ASN A 60 12.38 -7.76 29.02
CA ASN A 60 13.32 -8.17 30.04
C ASN A 60 14.12 -9.40 29.54
N PRO A 61 15.43 -9.24 29.23
CA PRO A 61 16.23 -10.33 28.69
C PRO A 61 16.51 -11.44 29.71
N LYS A 62 16.43 -11.11 31.03
CA LYS A 62 16.68 -12.08 32.11
C LYS A 62 15.51 -13.05 32.30
N THR A 63 14.27 -12.57 32.14
CA THR A 63 13.07 -13.40 32.30
C THR A 63 12.53 -13.90 30.94
N GLY A 64 13.01 -13.34 29.83
CA GLY A 64 12.52 -13.66 28.49
C GLY A 64 11.10 -13.18 28.22
N LYS A 65 10.57 -12.24 29.00
CA LYS A 65 9.17 -11.79 28.95
C LYS A 65 9.07 -10.27 28.91
N TYR A 66 7.94 -9.79 28.42
CA TYR A 66 7.46 -8.44 28.62
C TYR A 66 6.76 -8.31 29.99
N HIS A 67 6.52 -7.09 30.44
CA HIS A 67 5.74 -6.85 31.65
C HIS A 67 4.28 -7.29 31.47
N ASP A 68 3.64 -7.82 32.51
CA ASP A 68 2.26 -8.33 32.46
C ASP A 68 1.23 -7.23 32.15
N TRP A 69 1.58 -5.96 32.43
CA TRP A 69 0.77 -4.79 32.10
C TRP A 69 1.12 -4.14 30.75
N ALA A 70 2.12 -4.68 30.03
CA ALA A 70 2.53 -4.10 28.76
C ALA A 70 1.41 -4.22 27.70
N GLU A 71 1.05 -3.08 27.10
CA GLU A 71 0.02 -2.99 26.08
C GLU A 71 0.53 -2.20 24.88
N VAL A 72 0.11 -2.64 23.72
CA VAL A 72 0.45 -2.00 22.45
C VAL A 72 -0.79 -1.62 21.68
N ARG A 73 -0.71 -0.45 21.05
CA ARG A 73 -1.71 0.03 20.13
C ARG A 73 -1.16 -0.13 18.72
N ILE A 74 -1.77 -1.00 17.93
CA ILE A 74 -1.31 -1.36 16.59
C ILE A 74 -2.43 -1.24 15.55
N ASP A 75 -2.04 -0.95 14.33
CA ASP A 75 -2.94 -1.05 13.18
C ASP A 75 -3.15 -2.51 12.82
N THR A 76 -4.40 -2.88 12.59
CA THR A 76 -4.81 -4.19 12.09
C THR A 76 -5.68 -4.01 10.86
N ALA A 77 -5.51 -4.89 9.88
CA ALA A 77 -6.29 -4.86 8.67
C ALA A 77 -6.75 -6.25 8.26
N TYR A 78 -7.99 -6.34 7.82
CA TYR A 78 -8.61 -7.58 7.34
C TYR A 78 -9.73 -7.25 6.35
N TYR A 79 -10.22 -8.28 5.66
CA TYR A 79 -11.43 -8.17 4.84
C TYR A 79 -12.62 -8.65 5.68
N ASP A 80 -13.71 -7.90 5.64
CA ASP A 80 -14.97 -8.34 6.24
C ASP A 80 -15.67 -9.40 5.38
N GLU A 81 -16.82 -9.89 5.83
CA GLU A 81 -17.60 -10.91 5.12
C GLU A 81 -18.08 -10.46 3.73
N THR A 82 -18.10 -9.15 3.48
CA THR A 82 -18.48 -8.56 2.18
C THR A 82 -17.28 -8.32 1.26
N GLY A 83 -16.06 -8.63 1.73
CA GLY A 83 -14.81 -8.36 1.02
C GLY A 83 -14.34 -6.91 1.13
N LYS A 84 -14.96 -6.09 1.99
CA LYS A 84 -14.54 -4.70 2.23
C LYS A 84 -13.32 -4.67 3.14
N ILE A 85 -12.37 -3.80 2.83
CA ILE A 85 -11.17 -3.58 3.65
C ILE A 85 -11.56 -2.85 4.93
N ILE A 86 -11.21 -3.42 6.07
CA ILE A 86 -11.31 -2.81 7.38
C ILE A 86 -9.91 -2.57 7.90
N ASN A 87 -9.58 -1.29 8.13
CA ASN A 87 -8.38 -0.87 8.83
C ASN A 87 -8.80 -0.26 10.17
N GLU A 88 -8.31 -0.82 11.26
CA GLU A 88 -8.65 -0.34 12.59
C GLU A 88 -7.43 -0.37 13.52
N VAL A 89 -7.47 0.42 14.57
CA VAL A 89 -6.44 0.42 15.60
C VAL A 89 -6.92 -0.39 16.79
N LYS A 90 -6.18 -1.45 17.12
CA LYS A 90 -6.48 -2.32 18.28
C LYS A 90 -5.43 -2.15 19.38
N THR A 91 -5.92 -2.10 20.60
CA THR A 91 -5.06 -2.23 21.79
C THR A 91 -5.05 -3.68 22.24
N LYS A 92 -3.86 -4.26 22.40
CA LYS A 92 -3.68 -5.63 22.89
C LYS A 92 -2.51 -5.73 23.86
N LYS A 93 -2.51 -6.79 24.67
CA LYS A 93 -1.39 -7.10 25.55
C LYS A 93 -0.15 -7.49 24.74
N LEU A 94 1.00 -6.97 25.14
CA LEU A 94 2.30 -7.29 24.55
C LEU A 94 2.88 -8.53 25.22
N ARG A 95 2.82 -9.67 24.55
CA ARG A 95 3.35 -10.94 25.05
C ARG A 95 4.59 -11.40 24.29
N GLN A 96 4.65 -11.08 23.01
CA GLN A 96 5.72 -11.51 22.10
C GLN A 96 6.02 -10.43 21.05
N ARG A 97 7.16 -10.54 20.39
CA ARG A 97 7.59 -9.54 19.38
C ARG A 97 6.62 -9.38 18.22
N SER A 98 5.93 -10.43 17.83
CA SER A 98 4.91 -10.38 16.77
C SER A 98 3.72 -9.49 17.14
N ASP A 99 3.49 -9.24 18.43
CA ASP A 99 2.43 -8.33 18.88
C ASP A 99 2.70 -6.86 18.53
N LEU A 100 3.96 -6.53 18.19
CA LEU A 100 4.37 -5.21 17.72
C LEU A 100 4.22 -5.02 16.21
N ILE A 101 3.73 -6.02 15.50
CA ILE A 101 3.55 -5.92 14.05
C ILE A 101 2.20 -5.29 13.75
N SER A 102 2.24 -4.13 13.13
CA SER A 102 1.08 -3.46 12.51
C SER A 102 0.90 -3.94 11.07
N ARG A 103 -0.34 -3.95 10.61
CA ARG A 103 -0.72 -4.30 9.24
C ARG A 103 -1.75 -3.32 8.71
N ARG A 104 -1.60 -2.95 7.42
CA ARG A 104 -2.59 -2.16 6.69
C ARG A 104 -2.82 -2.75 5.31
N ILE A 105 -4.05 -2.62 4.82
CA ILE A 105 -4.44 -2.98 3.46
C ILE A 105 -4.99 -1.72 2.82
N ILE A 106 -4.51 -1.38 1.63
CA ILE A 106 -4.87 -0.13 0.94
C ILE A 106 -5.19 -0.47 -0.51
N ASN A 107 -6.27 0.10 -1.03
CA ASN A 107 -6.48 0.13 -2.47
C ASN A 107 -5.43 1.06 -3.09
N ILE A 108 -4.75 0.60 -4.14
CA ILE A 108 -3.63 1.33 -4.75
C ILE A 108 -4.06 2.28 -5.86
N TYR A 109 -5.31 2.21 -6.31
CA TYR A 109 -5.78 3.03 -7.41
C TYR A 109 -5.97 4.48 -6.96
N PRO A 110 -5.41 5.46 -7.67
CA PRO A 110 -5.57 6.88 -7.33
C PRO A 110 -7.00 7.36 -7.57
N ASP A 111 -7.38 8.44 -6.90
CA ASP A 111 -8.63 9.14 -7.21
C ASP A 111 -8.49 9.89 -8.54
N THR A 112 -9.07 9.34 -9.59
CA THR A 112 -9.06 9.94 -10.93
C THR A 112 -9.97 11.14 -11.07
N MET A 113 -10.83 11.39 -10.06
CA MET A 113 -11.76 12.51 -10.02
C MET A 113 -11.26 13.68 -9.17
N CYS A 114 -10.02 13.61 -8.66
CA CYS A 114 -9.47 14.59 -7.72
C CYS A 114 -9.56 16.04 -8.23
N TRP A 115 -9.38 16.27 -9.54
CA TRP A 115 -9.50 17.62 -10.10
C TRP A 115 -10.93 18.10 -10.26
N MET A 116 -11.90 17.19 -10.41
CA MET A 116 -13.32 17.57 -10.52
C MET A 116 -13.89 18.03 -9.19
N THR A 117 -13.39 17.49 -8.07
CA THR A 117 -13.81 17.91 -6.73
C THR A 117 -13.24 19.26 -6.33
N GLU A 118 -12.02 19.58 -6.77
CA GLU A 118 -11.35 20.84 -6.41
C GLU A 118 -11.64 21.98 -7.39
N PHE A 119 -11.82 21.67 -8.68
CA PHE A 119 -12.01 22.66 -9.74
C PHE A 119 -13.27 22.37 -10.56
N THR A 120 -14.42 22.80 -10.05
CA THR A 120 -15.73 22.59 -10.69
C THR A 120 -15.85 23.18 -12.10
N TYR A 121 -14.94 24.07 -12.51
CA TYR A 121 -14.91 24.68 -13.85
C TYR A 121 -14.12 23.92 -14.89
N SER A 122 -13.41 22.86 -14.52
CA SER A 122 -12.45 22.17 -15.40
C SER A 122 -13.03 20.95 -16.13
N TYR A 123 -14.33 20.84 -16.24
CA TYR A 123 -15.03 19.69 -16.81
C TYR A 123 -14.58 19.26 -18.21
N ASN A 124 -14.01 20.14 -19.00
CA ASN A 124 -13.60 19.90 -20.38
C ASN A 124 -12.09 20.01 -20.61
N GLU A 125 -11.30 20.13 -19.56
CA GLU A 125 -9.86 20.18 -19.70
C GLU A 125 -9.32 18.81 -20.18
N PRO A 126 -8.60 18.74 -21.30
CA PRO A 126 -8.07 17.47 -21.83
C PRO A 126 -7.21 16.71 -20.81
N ALA A 127 -6.49 17.43 -19.95
CA ALA A 127 -5.69 16.83 -18.88
C ALA A 127 -6.55 16.05 -17.90
N MET A 128 -7.74 16.55 -17.53
CA MET A 128 -8.64 15.86 -16.60
C MET A 128 -9.18 14.56 -17.19
N LEU A 129 -9.59 14.59 -18.47
CA LEU A 129 -10.20 13.44 -19.11
C LEU A 129 -9.20 12.33 -19.42
N ASN A 130 -7.96 12.69 -19.73
CA ASN A 130 -6.99 11.77 -20.31
C ASN A 130 -5.74 11.53 -19.44
N TYR A 131 -5.58 12.23 -18.32
CA TYR A 131 -4.34 12.18 -17.52
C TYR A 131 -3.97 10.75 -17.09
N PHE A 132 -4.94 9.95 -16.68
CA PHE A 132 -4.73 8.57 -16.22
C PHE A 132 -4.75 7.52 -17.32
N SER A 133 -5.22 7.86 -18.52
CA SER A 133 -5.44 6.91 -19.61
C SER A 133 -4.55 7.13 -20.81
N HIS A 134 -4.15 8.37 -21.11
CA HIS A 134 -3.42 8.67 -22.34
C HIS A 134 -1.91 8.51 -22.17
N PRO A 135 -1.21 7.81 -23.09
CA PRO A 135 0.23 7.53 -23.00
C PRO A 135 1.12 8.76 -22.88
N SER A 136 0.70 9.93 -23.41
CA SER A 136 1.46 11.18 -23.30
C SER A 136 1.71 11.62 -21.86
N TYR A 137 0.87 11.20 -20.92
CA TYR A 137 1.01 11.51 -19.49
C TYR A 137 1.74 10.43 -18.69
N GLY A 138 2.21 9.36 -19.34
CA GLY A 138 2.84 8.22 -18.66
C GLY A 138 4.10 8.57 -17.85
N TYR A 139 4.76 9.69 -18.17
CA TYR A 139 5.94 10.19 -17.43
C TYR A 139 5.62 11.38 -16.51
N PHE A 140 4.35 11.77 -16.43
CA PHE A 140 3.93 12.85 -15.54
C PHE A 140 3.76 12.36 -14.10
N PRO A 141 3.85 13.24 -13.09
CA PRO A 141 3.65 12.86 -11.69
C PRO A 141 2.26 12.25 -11.47
N VAL A 142 2.17 11.23 -10.62
CA VAL A 142 0.86 10.72 -10.19
C VAL A 142 0.14 11.79 -9.35
N VAL A 143 -1.15 11.93 -9.56
CA VAL A 143 -2.06 12.80 -8.81
C VAL A 143 -3.20 11.98 -8.22
N GLY A 144 -3.99 12.55 -7.31
CA GLY A 144 -5.12 11.83 -6.70
C GLY A 144 -4.72 10.72 -5.74
N VAL A 145 -3.48 10.74 -5.20
CA VAL A 145 -3.02 9.77 -4.22
C VAL A 145 -3.16 10.30 -2.80
N THR A 146 -3.65 9.45 -1.89
CA THR A 146 -3.70 9.76 -0.47
C THR A 146 -2.33 9.59 0.18
N TRP A 147 -2.18 10.17 1.37
CA TRP A 147 -0.98 9.99 2.18
C TRP A 147 -0.70 8.52 2.51
N GLU A 148 -1.75 7.75 2.79
CA GLU A 148 -1.66 6.31 3.04
C GLU A 148 -1.17 5.54 1.82
N GLN A 149 -1.64 5.91 0.62
CA GLN A 149 -1.17 5.32 -0.64
C GLN A 149 0.31 5.64 -0.87
N ALA A 150 0.71 6.88 -0.63
CA ALA A 150 2.12 7.28 -0.75
C ALA A 150 3.02 6.54 0.25
N GLN A 151 2.57 6.33 1.49
CA GLN A 151 3.27 5.49 2.47
C GLN A 151 3.36 4.03 2.02
N ALA A 152 2.26 3.47 1.52
CA ALA A 152 2.24 2.11 1.01
C ALA A 152 3.22 1.93 -0.15
N PHE A 153 3.33 2.92 -1.05
CA PHE A 153 4.32 2.93 -2.11
C PHE A 153 5.76 2.90 -1.56
N CYS A 154 6.07 3.66 -0.51
CA CYS A 154 7.38 3.61 0.15
C CYS A 154 7.69 2.19 0.67
N HIS A 155 6.72 1.54 1.31
CA HIS A 155 6.87 0.16 1.78
C HIS A 155 7.11 -0.82 0.61
N TRP A 156 6.30 -0.75 -0.43
CA TRP A 156 6.48 -1.57 -1.63
C TRP A 156 7.86 -1.35 -2.26
N ARG A 157 8.30 -0.10 -2.38
CA ARG A 157 9.61 0.24 -2.94
C ARG A 157 10.74 -0.33 -2.10
N ASN A 158 10.62 -0.33 -0.78
CA ASN A 158 11.58 -0.95 0.13
C ASN A 158 11.71 -2.45 -0.10
N GLU A 159 10.58 -3.15 -0.23
CA GLU A 159 10.56 -4.58 -0.49
C GLU A 159 11.20 -4.90 -1.85
N MET A 160 10.79 -4.20 -2.90
CA MET A 160 11.37 -4.36 -4.24
C MET A 160 12.87 -4.10 -4.24
N TYR A 161 13.32 -3.03 -3.57
CA TYR A 161 14.74 -2.68 -3.52
C TYR A 161 15.56 -3.76 -2.79
N LYS A 162 15.07 -4.28 -1.66
CA LYS A 162 15.71 -5.36 -0.91
C LYS A 162 15.83 -6.64 -1.74
N HIS A 163 14.81 -6.96 -2.53
CA HIS A 163 14.82 -8.12 -3.41
C HIS A 163 15.84 -7.99 -4.56
N VAL A 164 15.87 -6.83 -5.21
CA VAL A 164 16.72 -6.59 -6.39
C VAL A 164 18.18 -6.37 -6.01
N SER A 165 18.43 -5.52 -5.00
CA SER A 165 19.80 -5.10 -4.65
C SER A 165 20.57 -6.11 -3.79
N LYS A 166 19.86 -7.07 -3.17
CA LYS A 166 20.43 -7.99 -2.16
C LYS A 166 21.13 -7.27 -1.01
N MET A 167 20.82 -6.00 -0.78
CA MET A 167 21.38 -5.15 0.28
C MET A 167 20.41 -5.05 1.46
N PRO A 168 20.53 -5.91 2.49
CA PRO A 168 19.59 -5.95 3.61
C PRO A 168 19.65 -4.70 4.51
N ARG A 169 20.72 -3.89 4.39
CA ARG A 169 20.96 -2.68 5.19
C ARG A 169 20.73 -1.38 4.41
N ALA A 170 20.07 -1.44 3.26
CA ALA A 170 19.72 -0.24 2.53
C ALA A 170 18.82 0.67 3.36
N GLN A 171 19.01 1.98 3.23
CA GLN A 171 18.13 2.97 3.86
C GLN A 171 16.70 2.79 3.32
N GLU A 172 15.71 2.84 4.22
CA GLU A 172 14.31 2.68 3.85
C GLU A 172 13.78 3.96 3.18
N TYR A 173 13.02 3.78 2.10
CA TYR A 173 12.21 4.84 1.52
C TYR A 173 11.13 5.25 2.51
N ARG A 174 10.92 6.54 2.67
CA ARG A 174 9.85 7.12 3.49
C ARG A 174 9.42 8.46 2.89
N LEU A 175 8.28 8.94 3.29
CA LEU A 175 7.91 10.31 2.99
C LEU A 175 8.85 11.28 3.71
N PRO A 176 9.18 12.43 3.10
CA PRO A 176 10.00 13.46 3.73
C PRO A 176 9.28 14.06 4.94
N THR A 177 10.05 14.54 5.89
CA THR A 177 9.54 15.43 6.92
C THR A 177 9.23 16.80 6.30
N GLU A 178 8.46 17.63 6.99
CA GLU A 178 8.15 18.99 6.55
C GLU A 178 9.42 19.81 6.26
N ALA A 179 10.40 19.74 7.16
CA ALA A 179 11.68 20.44 6.99
C ALA A 179 12.49 19.95 5.78
N GLU A 180 12.52 18.64 5.54
CA GLU A 180 13.18 18.06 4.37
C GLU A 180 12.47 18.47 3.07
N TRP A 181 11.14 18.47 3.09
CA TRP A 181 10.33 18.88 1.95
C TRP A 181 10.54 20.36 1.63
N GLU A 182 10.49 21.22 2.64
CA GLU A 182 10.72 22.67 2.50
C GLU A 182 12.13 22.96 1.98
N TYR A 183 13.15 22.29 2.53
CA TYR A 183 14.53 22.41 2.07
C TYR A 183 14.68 22.04 0.59
N ALA A 184 14.08 20.93 0.17
CA ALA A 184 14.08 20.48 -1.21
C ALA A 184 13.34 21.44 -2.14
N ALA A 185 12.18 21.94 -1.73
CA ALA A 185 11.37 22.90 -2.50
C ALA A 185 12.13 24.24 -2.74
N ARG A 186 12.90 24.67 -1.75
CA ARG A 186 13.74 25.89 -1.85
C ARG A 186 15.06 25.65 -2.58
N GLY A 187 15.36 24.43 -3.01
CA GLY A 187 16.64 24.08 -3.65
C GLY A 187 17.85 24.30 -2.75
N GLY A 188 17.69 24.16 -1.42
CA GLY A 188 18.75 24.39 -0.43
C GLY A 188 19.11 25.86 -0.21
N ARG A 189 18.37 26.79 -0.78
CA ARG A 189 18.63 28.23 -0.58
C ARG A 189 18.05 28.66 0.77
N HIS A 190 18.90 29.26 1.60
CA HIS A 190 18.49 30.01 2.78
C HIS A 190 18.30 31.47 2.34
N ASN A 191 17.10 32.01 2.56
CA ASN A 191 16.88 33.46 2.47
C ASN A 191 17.32 34.08 3.77
#